data_d2d625d9f4e0269905b24f7fae9af3a2
#
_entry.id   d2d625d9f4e0269905b24f7fae9af3a2
#
_cell.length_a   1.000
_cell.length_b   1.000
_cell.length_c   1.000
_cell.angle_alpha   90.00
_cell.angle_beta   90.00
_cell.angle_gamma   90.00
#
_symmetry.space_group_name_H-M   'P 1'
#
loop_
_entity.id
_entity.type
_entity.pdbx_description
1 polymer ?
#
loop_
_entity_poly.entity_id
_entity_poly.type
_entity_poly.pdbx_seq_one_letter_code
_entity_poly.pdbx_strand_id
1 'polypeptide(L)'
;YSVRELCIERSCLEDDRAQKIFSYLRQIAENTDLKTEDDSTILVNQYKKIDFIGEKSALAVYLNPNQYYAETGLDASLLIFPFGCNQSQYHAVEQAILNHVSVIEGPPGTGKTQTILNIIANLLIRKKTVQVVSNNNSAIENIIEKLSSPKYGLDFFVASLGRAEKKQQFLDSQTACYPDFSKWRTNRGGKPISKVDIQACCVALQTVYEKRDRLARLMEESENVKTEQKHFLSVMADLGVKAVDFPKDLSSAVILRICQELEAFLHGRSKMGFLGKLRFRFMYGVSFSFFESQNADSLIPGMQMAYYRKRLSELHVETARLQSELKKLDADKLSKQFEEDSLCYFRKVLSDRYHEKGARIVFEKQDLWMEPEIFLKEYPVVLSTTYSARSCLGKNAQYDYVIMDEASQ
;
A
#
# COMPACT_ATOMS: atom_id res chain seq x y z
N TYR A 1 -14.68 -43.03 -4.97
CA TYR A 1 -14.58 -41.59 -5.16
C TYR A 1 -15.52 -41.19 -6.28
N SER A 2 -16.37 -40.17 -6.06
CA SER A 2 -17.21 -39.62 -7.13
C SER A 2 -16.34 -38.63 -7.96
N VAL A 3 -16.61 -38.52 -9.27
CA VAL A 3 -15.86 -37.60 -10.18
C VAL A 3 -15.96 -36.14 -9.73
N ARG A 4 -16.94 -35.80 -8.87
CA ARG A 4 -17.12 -34.43 -8.29
C ARG A 4 -16.15 -34.14 -7.13
N GLU A 5 -15.44 -35.13 -6.61
CA GLU A 5 -14.49 -35.05 -5.50
C GLU A 5 -13.02 -35.00 -5.99
N LEU A 6 -12.80 -35.19 -7.30
CA LEU A 6 -11.46 -35.11 -7.90
C LEU A 6 -11.14 -33.67 -8.27
N CYS A 7 -10.19 -33.07 -7.56
CA CYS A 7 -9.57 -31.81 -7.93
C CYS A 7 -8.22 -32.12 -8.59
N ILE A 8 -8.08 -31.81 -9.87
CA ILE A 8 -6.81 -31.96 -10.60
C ILE A 8 -6.11 -30.62 -10.56
N GLU A 9 -5.01 -30.55 -9.82
CA GLU A 9 -4.10 -29.38 -9.88
C GLU A 9 -2.96 -29.67 -10.84
N ARG A 10 -2.58 -28.67 -11.63
CA ARG A 10 -1.40 -28.71 -12.51
C ARG A 10 -0.23 -28.01 -11.82
N SER A 11 0.96 -28.47 -12.16
CA SER A 11 2.18 -27.82 -11.72
C SER A 11 2.57 -26.70 -12.68
N CYS A 12 2.89 -25.52 -12.17
CA CYS A 12 3.43 -24.43 -13.01
C CYS A 12 4.81 -24.79 -13.60
N LEU A 13 5.47 -25.84 -13.11
CA LEU A 13 6.72 -26.34 -13.67
C LEU A 13 6.55 -27.02 -15.03
N GLU A 14 5.31 -27.24 -15.49
CA GLU A 14 5.00 -27.66 -16.86
C GLU A 14 5.11 -26.48 -17.86
N ASP A 15 5.10 -25.24 -17.39
CA ASP A 15 5.33 -24.03 -18.18
C ASP A 15 6.82 -23.79 -18.39
N ASP A 16 7.23 -23.61 -19.65
CA ASP A 16 8.63 -23.42 -20.05
C ASP A 16 9.33 -22.26 -19.33
N ARG A 17 8.62 -21.15 -19.08
CA ARG A 17 9.20 -19.97 -18.43
C ARG A 17 9.40 -20.21 -16.95
N ALA A 18 8.39 -20.71 -16.28
CA ALA A 18 8.46 -21.03 -14.86
C ALA A 18 9.54 -22.08 -14.59
N GLN A 19 9.62 -23.12 -15.43
CA GLN A 19 10.64 -24.16 -15.33
C GLN A 19 12.06 -23.63 -15.52
N LYS A 20 12.28 -22.74 -16.51
CA LYS A 20 13.59 -22.11 -16.74
C LYS A 20 14.03 -21.25 -15.56
N ILE A 21 13.11 -20.44 -15.01
CA ILE A 21 13.41 -19.59 -13.85
C ILE A 21 13.68 -20.45 -12.61
N PHE A 22 12.86 -21.47 -12.39
CA PHE A 22 13.07 -22.39 -11.25
C PHE A 22 14.40 -23.14 -11.36
N SER A 23 14.74 -23.63 -12.56
CA SER A 23 16.03 -24.29 -12.81
C SER A 23 17.21 -23.35 -12.59
N TYR A 24 17.10 -22.10 -13.00
CA TYR A 24 18.12 -21.08 -12.77
C TYR A 24 18.30 -20.80 -11.27
N LEU A 25 17.22 -20.63 -10.50
CA LEU A 25 17.28 -20.44 -9.06
C LEU A 25 17.93 -21.65 -8.34
N ARG A 26 17.60 -22.87 -8.80
CA ARG A 26 18.24 -24.08 -8.31
C ARG A 26 19.74 -24.11 -8.61
N GLN A 27 20.15 -23.71 -9.79
CA GLN A 27 21.57 -23.60 -10.16
C GLN A 27 22.30 -22.54 -9.33
N ILE A 28 21.67 -21.41 -9.01
CA ILE A 28 22.23 -20.43 -8.07
C ILE A 28 22.44 -21.08 -6.71
N ALA A 29 21.43 -21.80 -6.20
CA ALA A 29 21.53 -22.48 -4.92
C ALA A 29 22.69 -23.49 -4.88
N GLU A 30 22.92 -24.22 -5.97
CA GLU A 30 24.04 -25.15 -6.13
C GLU A 30 25.41 -24.44 -6.12
N ASN A 31 25.48 -23.22 -6.70
CA ASN A 31 26.72 -22.44 -6.79
C ASN A 31 27.05 -21.63 -5.53
N THR A 32 26.04 -21.21 -4.75
CA THR A 32 26.26 -20.42 -3.53
C THR A 32 26.72 -21.24 -2.33
N ASP A 33 26.50 -22.55 -2.37
CA ASP A 33 27.03 -23.55 -1.45
C ASP A 33 26.96 -23.21 0.05
N LEU A 34 25.79 -22.70 0.47
CA LEU A 34 25.52 -22.47 1.89
C LEU A 34 25.45 -23.82 2.61
N LYS A 35 26.47 -24.11 3.40
CA LYS A 35 26.62 -25.37 4.12
C LYS A 35 26.28 -25.20 5.59
N THR A 36 25.77 -26.27 6.19
CA THR A 36 25.66 -26.44 7.64
C THR A 36 27.02 -26.83 8.23
N GLU A 37 27.11 -26.86 9.57
CA GLU A 37 28.27 -27.37 10.29
C GLU A 37 28.61 -28.83 9.88
N ASP A 38 27.62 -29.62 9.44
CA ASP A 38 27.75 -30.99 8.97
C ASP A 38 28.05 -31.08 7.45
N ASP A 39 28.54 -30.01 6.83
CA ASP A 39 28.90 -29.92 5.39
C ASP A 39 27.70 -30.19 4.42
N SER A 40 26.46 -30.20 4.91
CA SER A 40 25.27 -30.40 4.08
C SER A 40 24.79 -29.08 3.49
N THR A 41 24.47 -29.07 2.20
CA THR A 41 23.94 -27.89 1.48
C THR A 41 22.49 -27.64 1.84
N ILE A 42 22.19 -26.46 2.41
CA ILE A 42 20.84 -26.12 2.90
C ILE A 42 19.88 -25.87 1.75
N LEU A 43 20.22 -24.93 0.87
CA LEU A 43 19.32 -24.50 -0.21
C LEU A 43 19.12 -25.59 -1.25
N VAL A 44 20.18 -26.26 -1.67
CA VAL A 44 20.13 -27.37 -2.63
C VAL A 44 19.17 -28.47 -2.16
N ASN A 45 19.25 -28.81 -0.87
CA ASN A 45 18.37 -29.83 -0.29
C ASN A 45 16.90 -29.38 -0.22
N GLN A 46 16.63 -28.10 -0.08
CA GLN A 46 15.26 -27.57 -0.13
C GLN A 46 14.71 -27.59 -1.56
N TYR A 47 15.49 -27.15 -2.55
CA TYR A 47 15.06 -27.19 -3.96
C TYR A 47 14.82 -28.62 -4.46
N LYS A 48 15.63 -29.60 -4.05
CA LYS A 48 15.44 -31.02 -4.41
C LYS A 48 14.12 -31.62 -3.91
N LYS A 49 13.49 -31.00 -2.90
CA LYS A 49 12.20 -31.45 -2.35
C LYS A 49 11.00 -30.80 -3.04
N ILE A 50 11.23 -29.93 -4.02
CA ILE A 50 10.18 -29.22 -4.76
C ILE A 50 10.08 -29.89 -6.13
N ASP A 51 9.11 -30.74 -6.31
CA ASP A 51 8.77 -31.44 -7.55
C ASP A 51 7.44 -30.96 -8.15
N PHE A 52 6.64 -30.26 -7.35
CA PHE A 52 5.33 -29.75 -7.71
C PHE A 52 5.12 -28.34 -7.14
N ILE A 53 4.63 -27.42 -7.97
CA ILE A 53 4.23 -26.06 -7.57
C ILE A 53 2.86 -25.79 -8.18
N GLY A 54 1.81 -25.76 -7.37
CA GLY A 54 0.45 -25.51 -7.85
C GLY A 54 0.32 -24.15 -8.56
N GLU A 55 -0.39 -24.12 -9.67
CA GLU A 55 -0.58 -22.91 -10.52
C GLU A 55 -1.19 -21.73 -9.75
N LYS A 56 -1.97 -22.00 -8.70
CA LYS A 56 -2.60 -20.97 -7.85
C LYS A 56 -1.73 -20.50 -6.70
N SER A 57 -0.51 -21.02 -6.57
CA SER A 57 0.40 -20.64 -5.48
C SER A 57 1.07 -19.29 -5.76
N ALA A 58 1.44 -18.57 -4.68
CA ALA A 58 2.24 -17.35 -4.81
C ALA A 58 3.60 -17.60 -5.51
N LEU A 59 4.17 -18.79 -5.35
CA LEU A 59 5.41 -19.17 -6.02
C LEU A 59 5.23 -19.30 -7.54
N ALA A 60 4.09 -19.82 -8.03
CA ALA A 60 3.79 -19.84 -9.45
C ALA A 60 3.71 -18.42 -10.04
N VAL A 61 3.04 -17.50 -9.33
CA VAL A 61 2.99 -16.08 -9.71
C VAL A 61 4.39 -15.46 -9.75
N TYR A 62 5.24 -15.76 -8.77
CA TYR A 62 6.61 -15.28 -8.75
C TYR A 62 7.44 -15.79 -9.94
N LEU A 63 7.29 -17.07 -10.32
CA LEU A 63 8.00 -17.69 -11.43
C LEU A 63 7.51 -17.21 -12.82
N ASN A 64 6.21 -17.01 -12.97
CA ASN A 64 5.64 -16.48 -14.23
C ASN A 64 4.42 -15.58 -13.95
N PRO A 65 4.62 -14.30 -13.58
CA PRO A 65 3.52 -13.39 -13.26
C PRO A 65 2.58 -13.14 -14.46
N ASN A 66 3.07 -13.21 -15.67
CA ASN A 66 2.25 -12.96 -16.86
C ASN A 66 1.16 -14.02 -17.07
N GLN A 67 1.38 -15.25 -16.58
CA GLN A 67 0.46 -16.36 -16.76
C GLN A 67 -0.36 -16.65 -15.49
N TYR A 68 0.26 -16.53 -14.31
CA TYR A 68 -0.34 -16.98 -13.07
C TYR A 68 -0.79 -15.84 -12.15
N TYR A 69 -0.54 -14.57 -12.55
CA TYR A 69 -1.04 -13.45 -11.77
C TYR A 69 -2.57 -13.43 -11.79
N ALA A 70 -3.14 -13.36 -10.62
CA ALA A 70 -4.56 -13.08 -10.42
C ALA A 70 -4.73 -12.21 -9.18
N GLU A 71 -5.81 -11.43 -9.14
CA GLU A 71 -6.22 -10.78 -7.91
C GLU A 71 -6.66 -11.83 -6.89
N THR A 72 -6.46 -11.56 -5.60
CA THR A 72 -6.83 -12.50 -4.53
C THR A 72 -8.33 -12.76 -4.44
N GLY A 73 -9.15 -11.93 -5.06
CA GLY A 73 -10.60 -11.91 -4.92
C GLY A 73 -11.08 -11.45 -3.52
N LEU A 74 -10.17 -10.99 -2.66
CA LEU A 74 -10.53 -10.45 -1.37
C LEU A 74 -11.03 -9.01 -1.50
N ASP A 75 -12.10 -8.72 -0.75
CA ASP A 75 -12.67 -7.37 -0.70
C ASP A 75 -11.83 -6.46 0.21
N ALA A 76 -11.24 -5.41 -0.36
CA ALA A 76 -10.53 -4.37 0.36
C ALA A 76 -11.43 -3.21 0.84
N SER A 77 -12.74 -3.29 0.64
CA SER A 77 -13.68 -2.26 1.13
C SER A 77 -13.72 -2.16 2.66
N LEU A 78 -13.27 -3.21 3.35
CA LEU A 78 -13.10 -3.25 4.79
C LEU A 78 -11.63 -3.48 5.13
N LEU A 79 -10.93 -2.42 5.47
CA LEU A 79 -9.59 -2.48 6.05
C LEU A 79 -9.62 -1.97 7.48
N ILE A 80 -8.86 -2.62 8.37
CA ILE A 80 -8.69 -2.20 9.77
C ILE A 80 -7.22 -1.91 10.06
N PHE A 81 -6.98 -0.93 10.92
CA PHE A 81 -5.63 -0.53 11.31
C PHE A 81 -5.50 -0.40 12.83
N PRO A 82 -5.61 -1.51 13.56
CA PRO A 82 -5.57 -1.51 15.04
C PRO A 82 -4.23 -1.04 15.61
N PHE A 83 -3.20 -0.99 14.79
CA PHE A 83 -1.86 -0.52 15.19
C PHE A 83 -1.55 0.89 14.68
N GLY A 84 -2.58 1.61 14.12
CA GLY A 84 -2.42 2.89 13.44
C GLY A 84 -1.79 2.76 12.06
N CYS A 85 -1.87 3.80 11.24
CA CYS A 85 -1.21 3.85 9.95
C CYS A 85 -1.00 5.29 9.47
N ASN A 86 -0.03 5.47 8.60
CA ASN A 86 0.05 6.61 7.69
C ASN A 86 -0.47 6.21 6.30
N GLN A 87 -0.50 7.16 5.37
CA GLN A 87 -1.00 6.94 4.01
C GLN A 87 -0.25 5.82 3.28
N SER A 88 1.08 5.81 3.33
CA SER A 88 1.90 4.78 2.65
C SER A 88 1.66 3.39 3.24
N GLN A 89 1.53 3.29 4.56
CA GLN A 89 1.20 2.04 5.25
C GLN A 89 -0.22 1.57 4.92
N TYR A 90 -1.19 2.49 4.83
CA TYR A 90 -2.55 2.16 4.37
C TYR A 90 -2.51 1.51 3.00
N HIS A 91 -1.82 2.14 2.07
CA HIS A 91 -1.69 1.64 0.69
C HIS A 91 -0.95 0.29 0.62
N ALA A 92 0.12 0.12 1.41
CA ALA A 92 0.84 -1.13 1.50
C ALA A 92 -0.03 -2.29 2.00
N VAL A 93 -0.87 -2.06 3.03
CA VAL A 93 -1.83 -3.06 3.53
C VAL A 93 -2.90 -3.37 2.48
N GLU A 94 -3.45 -2.35 1.81
CA GLU A 94 -4.42 -2.51 0.74
C GLU A 94 -3.87 -3.38 -0.39
N GLN A 95 -2.67 -3.08 -0.89
CA GLN A 95 -2.01 -3.86 -1.94
C GLN A 95 -1.69 -5.30 -1.50
N ALA A 96 -1.30 -5.50 -0.24
CA ALA A 96 -1.05 -6.84 0.31
C ALA A 96 -2.32 -7.71 0.39
N ILE A 97 -3.50 -7.09 0.54
CA ILE A 97 -4.77 -7.82 0.56
C ILE A 97 -5.29 -8.11 -0.85
N LEU A 98 -5.10 -7.19 -1.80
CA LEU A 98 -5.64 -7.30 -3.16
C LEU A 98 -4.80 -8.19 -4.08
N ASN A 99 -3.49 -8.30 -3.84
CA ASN A 99 -2.57 -8.96 -4.76
C ASN A 99 -2.00 -10.26 -4.18
N HIS A 100 -1.75 -11.24 -5.05
CA HIS A 100 -1.09 -12.50 -4.68
C HIS A 100 0.35 -12.30 -4.22
N VAL A 101 1.06 -11.32 -4.78
CA VAL A 101 2.43 -10.96 -4.38
C VAL A 101 2.51 -9.45 -4.24
N SER A 102 2.99 -8.99 -3.12
CA SER A 102 3.23 -7.58 -2.82
C SER A 102 4.65 -7.39 -2.30
N VAL A 103 5.35 -6.41 -2.83
CA VAL A 103 6.67 -5.98 -2.33
C VAL A 103 6.50 -4.64 -1.62
N ILE A 104 6.89 -4.59 -0.36
CA ILE A 104 6.78 -3.40 0.50
C ILE A 104 8.20 -2.94 0.83
N GLU A 105 8.60 -1.84 0.26
CA GLU A 105 9.90 -1.22 0.52
C GLU A 105 9.76 -0.12 1.57
N GLY A 106 10.75 -0.05 2.46
CA GLY A 106 10.80 1.02 3.46
C GLY A 106 12.12 1.00 4.21
N PRO A 107 12.78 2.16 4.37
CA PRO A 107 13.98 2.27 5.18
C PRO A 107 13.70 1.94 6.67
N PRO A 108 14.73 1.72 7.49
CA PRO A 108 14.56 1.54 8.92
C PRO A 108 13.77 2.71 9.55
N GLY A 109 12.89 2.40 10.49
CA GLY A 109 12.06 3.41 11.18
C GLY A 109 10.77 3.84 10.47
N THR A 110 10.47 3.34 9.26
CA THR A 110 9.22 3.67 8.54
C THR A 110 7.97 2.94 9.03
N GLY A 111 8.12 2.07 10.04
CA GLY A 111 7.02 1.32 10.62
C GLY A 111 6.67 0.03 9.89
N LYS A 112 7.65 -0.68 9.28
CA LYS A 112 7.45 -2.00 8.64
C LYS A 112 6.74 -2.99 9.57
N THR A 113 7.17 -3.13 10.82
CA THR A 113 6.52 -4.00 11.81
C THR A 113 5.04 -3.63 12.03
N GLN A 114 4.72 -2.33 12.05
CA GLN A 114 3.34 -1.86 12.18
C GLN A 114 2.50 -2.25 10.94
N THR A 115 3.08 -2.16 9.75
CA THR A 115 2.44 -2.59 8.50
C THR A 115 2.19 -4.10 8.53
N ILE A 116 3.18 -4.91 8.92
CA ILE A 116 3.04 -6.37 9.08
C ILE A 116 1.89 -6.71 10.04
N LEU A 117 1.83 -6.07 11.19
CA LEU A 117 0.76 -6.28 12.18
C LEU A 117 -0.63 -5.92 11.63
N ASN A 118 -0.74 -4.84 10.86
CA ASN A 118 -1.99 -4.46 10.21
C ASN A 118 -2.38 -5.45 9.10
N ILE A 119 -1.43 -5.98 8.33
CA ILE A 119 -1.69 -7.05 7.35
C ILE A 119 -2.22 -8.29 8.07
N ILE A 120 -1.55 -8.75 9.14
CA ILE A 120 -2.01 -9.87 9.97
C ILE A 120 -3.44 -9.64 10.45
N ALA A 121 -3.75 -8.48 11.03
CA ALA A 121 -5.08 -8.16 11.51
C ALA A 121 -6.15 -8.26 10.40
N ASN A 122 -5.84 -7.72 9.21
CA ASN A 122 -6.72 -7.78 8.06
C ASN A 122 -6.93 -9.20 7.51
N LEU A 123 -5.91 -10.05 7.57
CA LEU A 123 -6.02 -11.45 7.19
C LEU A 123 -6.84 -12.25 8.22
N LEU A 124 -6.63 -11.99 9.51
CA LEU A 124 -7.35 -12.69 10.59
C LEU A 124 -8.86 -12.39 10.59
N ILE A 125 -9.29 -11.15 10.31
CA ILE A 125 -10.73 -10.84 10.19
C ILE A 125 -11.38 -11.55 8.99
N ARG A 126 -10.56 -11.98 8.02
CA ARG A 126 -10.96 -12.79 6.86
C ARG A 126 -10.78 -14.29 7.09
N LYS A 127 -10.49 -14.69 8.33
CA LYS A 127 -10.26 -16.09 8.75
C LYS A 127 -9.09 -16.77 8.03
N LYS A 128 -8.11 -16.00 7.56
CA LYS A 128 -6.91 -16.49 6.88
C LYS A 128 -5.81 -16.85 7.86
N THR A 129 -4.98 -17.81 7.49
CA THR A 129 -3.78 -18.26 8.21
C THR A 129 -2.55 -17.59 7.64
N VAL A 130 -1.58 -17.24 8.50
CA VAL A 130 -0.41 -16.46 8.13
C VAL A 130 0.84 -17.07 8.71
N GLN A 131 1.85 -17.29 7.88
CA GLN A 131 3.21 -17.52 8.34
C GLN A 131 4.03 -16.24 8.17
N VAL A 132 4.68 -15.79 9.24
CA VAL A 132 5.64 -14.69 9.20
C VAL A 132 7.04 -15.28 9.35
N VAL A 133 7.88 -14.98 8.38
CA VAL A 133 9.26 -15.46 8.35
C VAL A 133 10.24 -14.29 8.33
N SER A 134 11.32 -14.41 9.08
CA SER A 134 12.42 -13.45 9.07
C SER A 134 13.75 -14.16 9.30
N ASN A 135 14.81 -13.64 8.70
CA ASN A 135 16.17 -14.10 9.00
C ASN A 135 16.62 -13.60 10.38
N ASN A 136 16.01 -12.51 10.87
CA ASN A 136 16.36 -11.87 12.13
C ASN A 136 15.37 -12.24 13.24
N ASN A 137 15.84 -12.87 14.30
CA ASN A 137 15.01 -13.19 15.47
C ASN A 137 14.44 -11.96 16.17
N SER A 138 15.18 -10.83 16.17
CA SER A 138 14.70 -9.59 16.79
C SER A 138 13.46 -9.03 16.10
N ALA A 139 13.30 -9.22 14.79
CA ALA A 139 12.10 -8.81 14.06
C ALA A 139 10.88 -9.61 14.53
N ILE A 140 11.04 -10.91 14.74
CA ILE A 140 9.98 -11.79 15.27
C ILE A 140 9.65 -11.39 16.71
N GLU A 141 10.65 -11.14 17.54
CA GLU A 141 10.47 -10.73 18.94
C GLU A 141 9.72 -9.39 19.03
N ASN A 142 10.03 -8.43 18.18
CA ASN A 142 9.33 -7.14 18.11
C ASN A 142 7.82 -7.29 17.78
N ILE A 143 7.46 -8.26 16.93
CA ILE A 143 6.06 -8.55 16.63
C ILE A 143 5.35 -9.09 17.88
N ILE A 144 5.96 -10.06 18.57
CA ILE A 144 5.40 -10.65 19.80
C ILE A 144 5.28 -9.58 20.90
N GLU A 145 6.34 -8.82 21.15
CA GLU A 145 6.37 -7.77 22.16
C GLU A 145 5.25 -6.75 21.95
N LYS A 146 5.03 -6.35 20.69
CA LYS A 146 3.99 -5.38 20.37
C LYS A 146 2.60 -5.98 20.57
N LEU A 147 2.37 -7.22 20.17
CA LEU A 147 1.10 -7.91 20.37
C LEU A 147 0.79 -8.18 21.84
N SER A 148 1.80 -8.59 22.64
CA SER A 148 1.65 -8.87 24.09
C SER A 148 1.58 -7.63 24.96
N SER A 149 1.87 -6.45 24.40
CA SER A 149 1.84 -5.20 25.19
C SER A 149 0.48 -4.96 25.83
N PRO A 150 0.41 -4.29 27.00
CA PRO A 150 -0.85 -4.07 27.75
C PRO A 150 -1.92 -3.33 26.95
N LYS A 151 -1.52 -2.53 25.96
CA LYS A 151 -2.44 -1.85 25.04
C LYS A 151 -3.21 -2.84 24.16
N TYR A 152 -2.57 -3.91 23.71
CA TYR A 152 -3.14 -4.84 22.74
C TYR A 152 -3.59 -6.15 23.37
N GLY A 153 -2.74 -6.89 24.04
CA GLY A 153 -3.05 -8.22 24.64
C GLY A 153 -3.50 -9.22 23.58
N LEU A 154 -2.78 -9.26 22.44
CA LEU A 154 -3.17 -9.96 21.23
C LEU A 154 -2.22 -11.11 20.84
N ASP A 155 -1.36 -11.56 21.73
CA ASP A 155 -0.37 -12.60 21.49
C ASP A 155 -0.95 -14.04 21.56
N PHE A 156 -2.12 -14.22 22.13
CA PHE A 156 -2.73 -15.54 22.37
C PHE A 156 -3.03 -16.35 21.09
N PHE A 157 -3.16 -15.72 19.93
CA PHE A 157 -3.39 -16.41 18.65
C PHE A 157 -2.11 -16.65 17.84
N VAL A 158 -0.94 -16.37 18.41
CA VAL A 158 0.37 -16.45 17.76
C VAL A 158 1.17 -17.61 18.29
N ALA A 159 1.79 -18.39 17.40
CA ALA A 159 2.73 -19.45 17.76
C ALA A 159 4.14 -19.12 17.24
N SER A 160 5.13 -19.07 18.12
CA SER A 160 6.54 -18.92 17.74
C SER A 160 7.20 -20.28 17.60
N LEU A 161 7.36 -20.74 16.36
CA LEU A 161 7.86 -22.10 16.03
C LEU A 161 9.22 -22.08 15.31
N GLY A 162 10.04 -21.05 15.51
CA GLY A 162 11.31 -20.86 14.83
C GLY A 162 12.34 -21.95 15.18
N ARG A 163 13.26 -21.63 16.09
CA ARG A 163 14.25 -22.60 16.57
C ARG A 163 13.65 -23.59 17.56
N ALA A 164 14.28 -24.74 17.73
CA ALA A 164 13.81 -25.79 18.63
C ALA A 164 13.51 -25.29 20.04
N GLU A 165 14.38 -24.40 20.58
CA GLU A 165 14.20 -23.78 21.90
C GLU A 165 12.94 -22.90 21.97
N LYS A 166 12.71 -22.07 20.96
CA LYS A 166 11.52 -21.20 20.89
C LYS A 166 10.23 -22.01 20.73
N LYS A 167 10.30 -23.10 19.95
CA LYS A 167 9.23 -24.07 19.81
C LYS A 167 8.88 -24.72 21.14
N GLN A 168 9.86 -25.15 21.91
CA GLN A 168 9.67 -25.73 23.23
C GLN A 168 9.12 -24.69 24.22
N GLN A 169 9.68 -23.48 24.26
CA GLN A 169 9.17 -22.37 25.06
C GLN A 169 7.70 -22.07 24.77
N PHE A 170 7.32 -22.05 23.47
CA PHE A 170 5.91 -21.88 23.09
C PHE A 170 5.04 -23.01 23.63
N LEU A 171 5.45 -24.28 23.46
CA LEU A 171 4.69 -25.45 23.95
C LEU A 171 4.51 -25.40 25.46
N ASP A 172 5.54 -25.03 26.21
CA ASP A 172 5.52 -24.93 27.68
C ASP A 172 4.70 -23.72 28.18
N SER A 173 4.55 -22.66 27.38
CA SER A 173 3.83 -21.44 27.74
C SER A 173 2.33 -21.47 27.45
N GLN A 174 1.84 -22.52 26.81
CA GLN A 174 0.42 -22.65 26.48
C GLN A 174 -0.45 -22.69 27.74
N THR A 175 -1.61 -22.08 27.65
CA THR A 175 -2.62 -22.10 28.72
C THR A 175 -3.91 -22.71 28.20
N ALA A 176 -4.60 -23.49 29.03
CA ALA A 176 -5.91 -24.07 28.72
C ALA A 176 -7.06 -23.03 28.74
N CYS A 177 -6.76 -21.75 28.94
CA CYS A 177 -7.73 -20.67 29.05
C CYS A 177 -7.49 -19.61 27.98
N TYR A 178 -8.57 -19.06 27.44
CA TYR A 178 -8.52 -17.86 26.63
C TYR A 178 -8.42 -16.59 27.50
N PRO A 179 -7.97 -15.47 26.92
CA PRO A 179 -8.08 -14.17 27.57
C PRO A 179 -9.54 -13.83 27.92
N ASP A 180 -9.72 -12.94 28.89
CA ASP A 180 -11.07 -12.42 29.21
C ASP A 180 -11.56 -11.48 28.09
N PHE A 181 -12.50 -11.99 27.30
CA PHE A 181 -13.12 -11.25 26.21
C PHE A 181 -14.30 -10.35 26.62
N SER A 182 -14.67 -10.30 27.90
CA SER A 182 -15.86 -9.58 28.37
C SER A 182 -15.88 -8.10 27.97
N LYS A 183 -14.70 -7.44 27.97
CA LYS A 183 -14.50 -6.02 27.64
C LYS A 183 -14.22 -5.76 26.16
N TRP A 184 -14.19 -6.79 25.30
CA TRP A 184 -13.73 -6.66 23.91
C TRP A 184 -14.85 -6.33 22.92
N ARG A 185 -16.11 -6.40 23.33
CA ARG A 185 -17.28 -6.28 22.45
C ARG A 185 -17.83 -4.87 22.29
N THR A 186 -17.34 -3.93 23.07
CA THR A 186 -17.85 -2.55 23.08
C THR A 186 -16.74 -1.53 22.92
N ASN A 187 -17.07 -0.40 22.26
CA ASN A 187 -16.19 0.76 22.21
C ASN A 187 -16.26 1.56 23.54
N ARG A 188 -15.52 2.67 23.62
CA ARG A 188 -15.53 3.56 24.81
C ARG A 188 -16.91 4.13 25.15
N GLY A 189 -17.84 4.18 24.20
CA GLY A 189 -19.23 4.63 24.40
C GLY A 189 -20.22 3.52 24.73
N GLY A 190 -19.75 2.28 24.96
CA GLY A 190 -20.61 1.13 25.26
C GLY A 190 -21.41 0.60 24.06
N LYS A 191 -21.16 1.10 22.84
CA LYS A 191 -21.82 0.65 21.63
C LYS A 191 -20.97 -0.36 20.86
N PRO A 192 -21.57 -1.41 20.26
CA PRO A 192 -20.83 -2.32 19.40
C PRO A 192 -20.44 -1.59 18.11
N ILE A 193 -19.17 -1.77 17.69
CA ILE A 193 -18.70 -1.26 16.42
C ILE A 193 -19.15 -2.21 15.30
N SER A 194 -19.74 -1.66 14.26
CA SER A 194 -20.18 -2.40 13.09
C SER A 194 -19.15 -2.33 11.94
N LYS A 195 -19.30 -3.25 10.99
CA LYS A 195 -18.53 -3.21 9.73
C LYS A 195 -18.73 -1.89 8.98
N VAL A 196 -19.95 -1.36 9.00
CA VAL A 196 -20.33 -0.12 8.30
C VAL A 196 -19.61 1.10 8.90
N ASP A 197 -19.46 1.15 10.24
CA ASP A 197 -18.74 2.23 10.91
C ASP A 197 -17.27 2.27 10.45
N ILE A 198 -16.60 1.11 10.40
CA ILE A 198 -15.22 0.99 9.93
C ILE A 198 -15.11 1.40 8.45
N GLN A 199 -16.02 0.94 7.59
CA GLN A 199 -16.02 1.31 6.18
C GLN A 199 -16.19 2.81 5.98
N ALA A 200 -17.05 3.46 6.76
CA ALA A 200 -17.22 4.91 6.73
C ALA A 200 -15.92 5.66 7.12
N CYS A 201 -15.21 5.17 8.14
CA CYS A 201 -13.91 5.72 8.52
C CYS A 201 -12.84 5.50 7.43
N CYS A 202 -12.81 4.33 6.76
CA CYS A 202 -11.92 4.09 5.64
C CYS A 202 -12.13 5.12 4.52
N VAL A 203 -13.37 5.34 4.09
CA VAL A 203 -13.71 6.31 3.04
C VAL A 203 -13.32 7.73 3.44
N ALA A 204 -13.57 8.11 4.69
CA ALA A 204 -13.19 9.44 5.19
C ALA A 204 -11.67 9.64 5.18
N LEU A 205 -10.88 8.63 5.58
CA LEU A 205 -9.42 8.68 5.53
C LEU A 205 -8.87 8.70 4.11
N GLN A 206 -9.41 7.89 3.20
CA GLN A 206 -9.04 7.93 1.78
C GLN A 206 -9.27 9.33 1.21
N THR A 207 -10.42 9.96 1.50
CA THR A 207 -10.69 11.33 1.10
C THR A 207 -9.64 12.33 1.63
N VAL A 208 -9.18 12.15 2.88
CA VAL A 208 -8.10 12.98 3.44
C VAL A 208 -6.80 12.77 2.68
N TYR A 209 -6.44 11.52 2.39
CA TYR A 209 -5.21 11.19 1.67
C TYR A 209 -5.21 11.75 0.24
N GLU A 210 -6.30 11.57 -0.51
CA GLU A 210 -6.47 12.14 -1.85
C GLU A 210 -6.33 13.67 -1.86
N LYS A 211 -6.94 14.35 -0.88
CA LYS A 211 -6.82 15.80 -0.74
C LYS A 211 -5.40 16.25 -0.37
N ARG A 212 -4.70 15.49 0.48
CA ARG A 212 -3.29 15.76 0.81
C ARG A 212 -2.38 15.60 -0.41
N ASP A 213 -2.57 14.55 -1.19
CA ASP A 213 -1.81 14.32 -2.44
C ASP A 213 -2.09 15.42 -3.46
N ARG A 214 -3.36 15.82 -3.61
CA ARG A 214 -3.72 16.93 -4.51
C ARG A 214 -3.08 18.22 -4.06
N LEU A 215 -3.10 18.51 -2.77
CA LEU A 215 -2.46 19.68 -2.18
C LEU A 215 -0.95 19.70 -2.44
N ALA A 216 -0.27 18.56 -2.23
CA ALA A 216 1.17 18.44 -2.48
C ALA A 216 1.51 18.71 -3.95
N ARG A 217 0.76 18.13 -4.90
CA ARG A 217 0.93 18.37 -6.34
C ARG A 217 0.71 19.84 -6.72
N LEU A 218 -0.30 20.51 -6.14
CA LEU A 218 -0.54 21.93 -6.41
C LEU A 218 0.57 22.82 -5.83
N MET A 219 1.11 22.47 -4.68
CA MET A 219 2.25 23.19 -4.10
C MET A 219 3.51 23.03 -4.95
N GLU A 220 3.80 21.81 -5.41
CA GLU A 220 4.91 21.53 -6.32
C GLU A 220 4.75 22.30 -7.64
N GLU A 221 3.56 22.26 -8.24
CA GLU A 221 3.26 23.01 -9.45
C GLU A 221 3.43 24.53 -9.23
N SER A 222 3.00 25.04 -8.08
CA SER A 222 3.16 26.45 -7.74
C SER A 222 4.63 26.87 -7.67
N GLU A 223 5.49 26.04 -7.08
CA GLU A 223 6.94 26.31 -7.02
C GLU A 223 7.60 26.21 -8.41
N ASN A 224 7.19 25.25 -9.23
CA ASN A 224 7.67 25.12 -10.62
C ASN A 224 7.29 26.35 -11.44
N VAL A 225 6.03 26.79 -11.39
CA VAL A 225 5.54 27.97 -12.11
C VAL A 225 6.23 29.26 -11.61
N LYS A 226 6.50 29.37 -10.30
CA LYS A 226 7.29 30.53 -9.77
C LYS A 226 8.71 30.53 -10.31
N THR A 227 9.34 29.36 -10.38
CA THR A 227 10.70 29.23 -10.90
C THR A 227 10.77 29.59 -12.39
N GLU A 228 9.82 29.09 -13.18
CA GLU A 228 9.68 29.45 -14.58
C GLU A 228 9.44 30.94 -14.76
N GLN A 229 8.51 31.52 -13.98
CA GLN A 229 8.25 32.99 -14.01
C GLN A 229 9.51 33.78 -13.69
N LYS A 230 10.27 33.39 -12.67
CA LYS A 230 11.52 34.07 -12.30
C LYS A 230 12.54 34.04 -13.42
N HIS A 231 12.73 32.89 -14.08
CA HIS A 231 13.60 32.75 -15.25
C HIS A 231 13.11 33.62 -16.40
N PHE A 232 11.82 33.58 -16.71
CA PHE A 232 11.23 34.40 -17.75
C PHE A 232 11.44 35.88 -17.49
N LEU A 233 11.19 36.34 -16.27
CA LEU A 233 11.41 37.75 -15.90
C LEU A 233 12.88 38.18 -16.00
N SER A 234 13.83 37.30 -15.67
CA SER A 234 15.26 37.60 -15.80
C SER A 234 15.68 37.80 -17.26
N VAL A 235 15.11 37.01 -18.19
CA VAL A 235 15.38 37.11 -19.61
C VAL A 235 14.71 38.34 -20.22
N MET A 236 13.55 38.77 -19.72
CA MET A 236 12.74 39.87 -20.23
C MET A 236 13.03 41.20 -19.54
N ALA A 237 13.90 41.25 -18.53
CA ALA A 237 14.21 42.48 -17.77
C ALA A 237 14.67 43.62 -18.66
N ASP A 238 15.48 43.30 -19.67
CA ASP A 238 16.05 44.29 -20.58
C ASP A 238 15.04 44.83 -21.63
N LEU A 239 13.91 44.14 -21.81
CA LEU A 239 12.91 44.44 -22.85
C LEU A 239 11.77 45.37 -22.37
N GLY A 240 11.72 45.69 -21.06
CA GLY A 240 10.68 46.59 -20.50
C GLY A 240 9.25 46.09 -20.71
N VAL A 241 9.05 44.74 -20.88
CA VAL A 241 7.76 44.13 -21.18
C VAL A 241 6.82 44.25 -19.98
N LYS A 242 5.58 44.71 -20.21
CA LYS A 242 4.52 44.78 -19.22
C LYS A 242 3.52 43.63 -19.46
N ALA A 243 2.96 43.08 -18.37
CA ALA A 243 1.90 42.07 -18.48
C ALA A 243 0.69 42.67 -19.20
N VAL A 244 0.10 41.86 -20.06
CA VAL A 244 -1.13 42.25 -20.78
C VAL A 244 -2.32 42.06 -19.85
N ASP A 245 -3.20 43.05 -19.77
CA ASP A 245 -4.45 42.99 -19.05
C ASP A 245 -5.59 42.58 -20.00
N PHE A 246 -6.30 41.49 -19.66
CA PHE A 246 -7.44 41.02 -20.44
C PHE A 246 -8.71 41.70 -19.96
N PRO A 247 -9.63 42.07 -20.88
CA PRO A 247 -10.91 42.74 -20.54
C PRO A 247 -11.91 41.78 -19.84
N LYS A 248 -11.63 40.49 -19.85
CA LYS A 248 -12.41 39.46 -19.17
C LYS A 248 -11.51 38.64 -18.27
N ASP A 249 -12.06 38.12 -17.19
CA ASP A 249 -11.35 37.18 -16.32
C ASP A 249 -11.21 35.83 -17.01
N LEU A 250 -10.13 35.66 -17.76
CA LEU A 250 -9.80 34.42 -18.48
C LEU A 250 -9.00 33.51 -17.57
N SER A 251 -9.22 32.18 -17.69
CA SER A 251 -8.39 31.18 -17.01
C SER A 251 -6.98 31.14 -17.63
N SER A 252 -6.00 30.73 -16.83
CA SER A 252 -4.61 30.55 -17.30
C SER A 252 -4.50 29.64 -18.51
N ALA A 253 -5.30 28.55 -18.56
CA ALA A 253 -5.36 27.63 -19.70
C ALA A 253 -5.82 28.35 -21.00
N VAL A 254 -6.80 29.24 -20.91
CA VAL A 254 -7.27 30.01 -22.06
C VAL A 254 -6.22 31.02 -22.50
N ILE A 255 -5.56 31.70 -21.55
CA ILE A 255 -4.46 32.67 -21.87
C ILE A 255 -3.33 31.91 -22.58
N LEU A 256 -2.91 30.78 -22.10
CA LEU A 256 -1.86 29.95 -22.72
C LEU A 256 -2.25 29.53 -24.14
N ARG A 257 -3.49 29.09 -24.35
CA ARG A 257 -4.00 28.74 -25.68
C ARG A 257 -4.01 29.93 -26.63
N ILE A 258 -4.43 31.12 -26.18
CA ILE A 258 -4.36 32.36 -26.97
C ILE A 258 -2.90 32.66 -27.35
N CYS A 259 -1.96 32.51 -26.41
CA CYS A 259 -0.53 32.64 -26.65
C CYS A 259 -0.05 31.74 -27.80
N GLN A 260 -0.31 30.44 -27.69
CA GLN A 260 0.11 29.46 -28.67
C GLN A 260 -0.49 29.70 -30.07
N GLU A 261 -1.79 30.05 -30.14
CA GLU A 261 -2.45 30.37 -31.40
C GLU A 261 -1.88 31.65 -32.01
N LEU A 262 -1.56 32.64 -31.17
CA LEU A 262 -0.96 33.88 -31.64
C LEU A 262 0.47 33.67 -32.14
N GLU A 263 1.29 32.90 -31.45
CA GLU A 263 2.64 32.52 -31.91
C GLU A 263 2.59 31.82 -33.28
N ALA A 264 1.71 30.81 -33.40
CA ALA A 264 1.53 30.09 -34.68
C ALA A 264 1.06 30.99 -35.82
N PHE A 265 0.21 32.00 -35.50
CA PHE A 265 -0.31 32.94 -36.49
C PHE A 265 0.73 33.99 -36.92
N LEU A 266 1.55 34.45 -35.97
CA LEU A 266 2.59 35.48 -36.22
C LEU A 266 3.87 34.88 -36.80
N HIS A 267 4.00 33.57 -36.88
CA HIS A 267 5.23 32.94 -37.38
C HIS A 267 5.62 33.50 -38.76
N GLY A 268 6.66 34.31 -38.81
CA GLY A 268 7.13 35.02 -40.01
C GLY A 268 6.33 36.26 -40.44
N ARG A 269 5.41 36.76 -39.60
CA ARG A 269 4.61 37.97 -39.91
C ARG A 269 4.71 38.99 -38.78
N SER A 270 4.95 40.23 -39.14
CA SER A 270 5.07 41.33 -38.14
C SER A 270 3.73 41.88 -37.64
N LYS A 271 2.60 41.60 -38.32
CA LYS A 271 1.26 42.09 -37.95
C LYS A 271 0.15 41.09 -38.24
N MET A 272 -0.87 41.05 -37.36
CA MET A 272 -2.06 40.27 -37.55
C MET A 272 -3.05 40.95 -38.49
N GLY A 273 -3.52 40.25 -39.54
CA GLY A 273 -4.53 40.74 -40.46
C GLY A 273 -5.93 40.85 -39.82
N PHE A 274 -6.83 41.61 -40.49
CA PHE A 274 -8.21 41.83 -40.00
C PHE A 274 -8.99 40.56 -39.65
N LEU A 275 -8.93 39.54 -40.49
CA LEU A 275 -9.60 38.25 -40.28
C LEU A 275 -9.08 37.52 -39.04
N GLY A 276 -7.78 37.58 -38.75
CA GLY A 276 -7.21 37.01 -37.53
C GLY A 276 -7.73 37.75 -36.29
N LYS A 277 -7.72 39.09 -36.30
CA LYS A 277 -8.28 39.89 -35.18
C LYS A 277 -9.76 39.57 -34.92
N LEU A 278 -10.56 39.41 -35.99
CA LEU A 278 -11.97 39.10 -35.92
C LEU A 278 -12.20 37.68 -35.29
N ARG A 279 -11.39 36.67 -35.67
CA ARG A 279 -11.41 35.34 -35.09
C ARG A 279 -11.14 35.38 -33.57
N PHE A 280 -10.08 36.05 -33.12
CA PHE A 280 -9.75 36.17 -31.71
C PHE A 280 -10.83 36.92 -30.92
N ARG A 281 -11.47 37.94 -31.52
CA ARG A 281 -12.61 38.61 -30.91
C ARG A 281 -13.80 37.67 -30.66
N PHE A 282 -14.15 36.86 -31.65
CA PHE A 282 -15.28 35.92 -31.53
C PHE A 282 -14.96 34.74 -30.59
N MET A 283 -13.76 34.16 -30.64
CA MET A 283 -13.42 33.01 -29.84
C MET A 283 -13.11 33.35 -28.38
N TYR A 284 -12.40 34.44 -28.16
CA TYR A 284 -11.85 34.81 -26.85
C TYR A 284 -12.36 36.14 -26.27
N GLY A 285 -13.15 36.89 -27.03
CA GLY A 285 -13.67 38.20 -26.61
C GLY A 285 -12.62 39.30 -26.51
N VAL A 286 -11.47 39.10 -27.15
CA VAL A 286 -10.35 40.08 -27.15
C VAL A 286 -10.66 41.21 -28.12
N SER A 287 -10.54 42.49 -27.68
CA SER A 287 -10.86 43.66 -28.51
C SER A 287 -9.82 43.91 -29.60
N PHE A 288 -10.22 44.64 -30.68
CA PHE A 288 -9.29 45.04 -31.73
C PHE A 288 -8.17 45.97 -31.21
N SER A 289 -8.51 46.87 -30.28
CA SER A 289 -7.55 47.78 -29.65
C SER A 289 -6.44 47.04 -28.91
N PHE A 290 -6.68 45.82 -28.43
CA PHE A 290 -5.68 44.97 -27.80
C PHE A 290 -4.51 44.65 -28.74
N PHE A 291 -4.77 44.43 -30.03
CA PHE A 291 -3.75 44.13 -31.04
C PHE A 291 -3.10 45.34 -31.65
N GLU A 292 -3.68 46.54 -31.44
CA GLU A 292 -3.18 47.82 -32.01
C GLU A 292 -2.25 48.58 -31.05
N SER A 293 -2.42 48.33 -29.75
CA SER A 293 -1.66 49.01 -28.70
C SER A 293 -0.28 48.44 -28.43
N GLN A 294 0.09 47.29 -29.03
CA GLN A 294 1.35 46.60 -28.75
C GLN A 294 2.01 46.06 -30.03
N ASN A 295 3.34 46.13 -30.09
CA ASN A 295 4.13 45.46 -31.12
C ASN A 295 4.11 43.95 -30.91
N ALA A 296 4.22 43.16 -31.98
CA ALA A 296 4.22 41.67 -31.92
C ALA A 296 5.31 41.15 -30.95
N ASP A 297 6.47 41.79 -30.91
CA ASP A 297 7.62 41.39 -30.07
C ASP A 297 7.38 41.58 -28.57
N SER A 298 6.46 42.46 -28.15
CA SER A 298 6.10 42.69 -26.76
C SER A 298 4.80 42.01 -26.34
N LEU A 299 3.94 41.65 -27.32
CA LEU A 299 2.62 41.10 -27.06
C LEU A 299 2.70 39.69 -26.49
N ILE A 300 3.47 38.78 -27.13
CA ILE A 300 3.62 37.40 -26.68
C ILE A 300 4.24 37.30 -25.28
N PRO A 301 5.39 37.98 -25.01
CA PRO A 301 5.95 38.02 -23.67
C PRO A 301 5.00 38.63 -22.62
N GLY A 302 4.24 39.67 -22.99
CA GLY A 302 3.24 40.27 -22.11
C GLY A 302 2.09 39.33 -21.75
N MET A 303 1.67 38.47 -22.69
CA MET A 303 0.69 37.43 -22.48
C MET A 303 1.23 36.28 -21.65
N GLN A 304 2.48 35.85 -21.85
CA GLN A 304 3.13 34.84 -21.01
C GLN A 304 3.23 35.33 -19.55
N MET A 305 3.56 36.62 -19.35
CA MET A 305 3.56 37.24 -18.02
C MET A 305 2.18 37.23 -17.37
N ALA A 306 1.13 37.53 -18.14
CA ALA A 306 -0.27 37.43 -17.68
C ALA A 306 -0.66 36.02 -17.35
N TYR A 307 -0.21 35.00 -18.14
CA TYR A 307 -0.39 33.60 -17.86
C TYR A 307 0.19 33.20 -16.49
N TYR A 308 1.47 33.51 -16.24
CA TYR A 308 2.12 33.20 -14.97
C TYR A 308 1.37 33.81 -13.77
N ARG A 309 1.00 35.12 -13.89
CA ARG A 309 0.23 35.79 -12.84
C ARG A 309 -1.10 35.09 -12.55
N LYS A 310 -1.85 34.75 -13.60
CA LYS A 310 -3.14 34.11 -13.48
C LYS A 310 -3.01 32.68 -12.92
N ARG A 311 -2.05 31.90 -13.44
CA ARG A 311 -1.82 30.53 -12.97
C ARG A 311 -1.45 30.48 -11.50
N LEU A 312 -0.56 31.34 -11.05
CA LEU A 312 -0.20 31.43 -9.62
C LEU A 312 -1.38 31.85 -8.75
N SER A 313 -2.23 32.74 -9.21
CA SER A 313 -3.46 33.12 -8.51
C SER A 313 -4.43 31.96 -8.40
N GLU A 314 -4.66 31.20 -9.47
CA GLU A 314 -5.53 30.02 -9.48
C GLU A 314 -4.99 28.93 -8.53
N LEU A 315 -3.70 28.63 -8.59
CA LEU A 315 -3.03 27.68 -7.70
C LEU A 315 -3.14 28.11 -6.23
N HIS A 316 -2.98 29.40 -5.95
CA HIS A 316 -3.13 29.93 -4.59
C HIS A 316 -4.57 29.74 -4.06
N VAL A 317 -5.58 30.05 -4.86
CA VAL A 317 -6.99 29.89 -4.47
C VAL A 317 -7.34 28.41 -4.23
N GLU A 318 -6.92 27.52 -5.15
CA GLU A 318 -7.19 26.08 -5.01
C GLU A 318 -6.45 25.49 -3.79
N THR A 319 -5.21 25.87 -3.57
CA THR A 319 -4.40 25.47 -2.40
C THR A 319 -5.05 25.92 -1.09
N ALA A 320 -5.46 27.19 -1.00
CA ALA A 320 -6.11 27.73 0.18
C ALA A 320 -7.46 27.03 0.47
N ARG A 321 -8.21 26.72 -0.57
CA ARG A 321 -9.46 25.96 -0.46
C ARG A 321 -9.21 24.56 0.12
N LEU A 322 -8.27 23.78 -0.45
CA LEU A 322 -7.94 22.44 0.02
C LEU A 322 -7.38 22.43 1.44
N GLN A 323 -6.54 23.41 1.80
CA GLN A 323 -6.05 23.57 3.17
C GLN A 323 -7.19 23.81 4.17
N SER A 324 -8.16 24.65 3.80
CA SER A 324 -9.35 24.91 4.62
C SER A 324 -10.21 23.65 4.78
N GLU A 325 -10.41 22.89 3.70
CA GLU A 325 -11.17 21.63 3.74
C GLU A 325 -10.48 20.57 4.62
N LEU A 326 -9.14 20.41 4.48
CA LEU A 326 -8.35 19.48 5.31
C LEU A 326 -8.36 19.87 6.78
N LYS A 327 -8.31 21.17 7.10
CA LYS A 327 -8.40 21.66 8.48
C LYS A 327 -9.75 21.33 9.11
N LYS A 328 -10.84 21.38 8.35
CA LYS A 328 -12.19 21.02 8.83
C LYS A 328 -12.33 19.52 9.09
N LEU A 329 -11.61 18.67 8.33
CA LEU A 329 -11.68 17.22 8.47
C LEU A 329 -10.93 16.70 9.71
N ASP A 330 -10.07 17.50 10.34
CA ASP A 330 -9.26 17.13 11.52
C ASP A 330 -8.65 15.71 11.39
N ALA A 331 -7.75 15.58 10.41
CA ALA A 331 -7.17 14.31 9.99
C ALA A 331 -6.52 13.53 11.14
N ASP A 332 -5.93 14.22 12.11
CA ASP A 332 -5.26 13.57 13.24
C ASP A 332 -6.26 12.96 14.20
N LYS A 333 -7.38 13.65 14.46
CA LYS A 333 -8.48 13.11 15.26
C LYS A 333 -9.13 11.92 14.56
N LEU A 334 -9.37 12.04 13.24
CA LEU A 334 -9.94 10.95 12.42
C LEU A 334 -9.03 9.72 12.44
N SER A 335 -7.71 9.88 12.28
CA SER A 335 -6.75 8.78 12.32
C SER A 335 -6.72 8.07 13.68
N LYS A 336 -6.73 8.82 14.78
CA LYS A 336 -6.79 8.24 16.12
C LYS A 336 -8.11 7.50 16.39
N GLN A 337 -9.23 8.10 15.97
CA GLN A 337 -10.53 7.45 16.09
C GLN A 337 -10.56 6.15 15.29
N PHE A 338 -10.04 6.15 14.07
CA PHE A 338 -9.97 4.96 13.22
C PHE A 338 -9.09 3.86 13.80
N GLU A 339 -7.95 4.20 14.43
CA GLU A 339 -7.10 3.23 15.13
C GLU A 339 -7.86 2.57 16.28
N GLU A 340 -8.53 3.37 17.13
CA GLU A 340 -9.31 2.88 18.26
C GLU A 340 -10.49 2.00 17.82
N ASP A 341 -11.24 2.44 16.82
CA ASP A 341 -12.37 1.70 16.26
C ASP A 341 -11.92 0.41 15.58
N SER A 342 -10.79 0.44 14.85
CA SER A 342 -10.17 -0.73 14.25
C SER A 342 -9.76 -1.76 15.30
N LEU A 343 -9.16 -1.32 16.41
CA LEU A 343 -8.78 -2.23 17.49
C LEU A 343 -10.01 -2.85 18.17
N CYS A 344 -11.05 -2.06 18.43
CA CYS A 344 -12.30 -2.56 19.00
C CYS A 344 -12.97 -3.57 18.05
N TYR A 345 -13.03 -3.28 16.76
CA TYR A 345 -13.59 -4.20 15.76
C TYR A 345 -12.79 -5.50 15.67
N PHE A 346 -11.46 -5.40 15.64
CA PHE A 346 -10.57 -6.56 15.63
C PHE A 346 -10.77 -7.46 16.87
N ARG A 347 -10.79 -6.86 18.06
CA ARG A 347 -11.07 -7.57 19.31
C ARG A 347 -12.44 -8.24 19.32
N LYS A 348 -13.47 -7.57 18.79
CA LYS A 348 -14.79 -8.16 18.63
C LYS A 348 -14.74 -9.42 17.75
N VAL A 349 -14.12 -9.33 16.57
CA VAL A 349 -14.01 -10.47 15.64
C VAL A 349 -13.24 -11.64 16.29
N LEU A 350 -12.15 -11.35 17.02
CA LEU A 350 -11.40 -12.37 17.74
C LEU A 350 -12.24 -12.98 18.90
N SER A 351 -12.94 -12.14 19.64
CA SER A 351 -13.87 -12.63 20.69
C SER A 351 -14.93 -13.55 20.10
N ASP A 352 -15.56 -13.15 18.98
CA ASP A 352 -16.57 -13.99 18.32
C ASP A 352 -15.99 -15.32 17.79
N ARG A 353 -14.71 -15.31 17.36
CA ARG A 353 -14.01 -16.54 16.91
C ARG A 353 -13.70 -17.52 18.03
N TYR A 354 -13.36 -17.05 19.22
CA TYR A 354 -12.82 -17.88 20.30
C TYR A 354 -13.77 -18.08 21.48
N HIS A 355 -14.76 -17.22 21.67
CA HIS A 355 -15.67 -17.26 22.82
C HIS A 355 -16.50 -18.56 22.92
N GLU A 356 -16.88 -19.14 21.78
CA GLU A 356 -17.73 -20.33 21.74
C GLU A 356 -16.95 -21.65 21.86
N LYS A 357 -15.62 -21.61 21.88
CA LYS A 357 -14.77 -22.80 21.81
C LYS A 357 -14.63 -23.59 23.14
N GLY A 358 -15.11 -23.04 24.26
CA GLY A 358 -14.96 -23.72 25.57
C GLY A 358 -13.50 -23.67 26.09
N ALA A 359 -12.97 -24.82 26.56
CA ALA A 359 -11.58 -24.93 26.97
C ALA A 359 -10.64 -24.86 25.77
N ARG A 360 -9.53 -24.17 25.94
CA ARG A 360 -8.51 -24.02 24.93
C ARG A 360 -7.73 -25.32 24.74
N ILE A 361 -7.46 -25.71 23.51
CA ILE A 361 -6.64 -26.89 23.18
C ILE A 361 -5.18 -26.57 23.52
N VAL A 362 -4.55 -27.46 24.29
CA VAL A 362 -3.11 -27.46 24.54
C VAL A 362 -2.48 -28.54 23.67
N PHE A 363 -1.51 -28.15 22.87
CA PHE A 363 -0.87 -29.01 21.88
C PHE A 363 0.46 -29.56 22.39
N GLU A 364 0.76 -30.80 22.08
CA GLU A 364 2.06 -31.39 22.24
C GLU A 364 2.90 -31.32 20.96
N LYS A 365 4.19 -31.65 21.07
CA LYS A 365 5.12 -31.59 19.92
C LYS A 365 4.66 -32.47 18.75
N GLN A 366 4.06 -33.66 19.04
CA GLN A 366 3.56 -34.55 18.01
C GLN A 366 2.34 -34.01 17.27
N ASP A 367 1.46 -33.28 17.96
CA ASP A 367 0.24 -32.73 17.37
C ASP A 367 0.56 -31.72 16.25
N LEU A 368 1.68 -30.97 16.37
CA LEU A 368 2.14 -30.07 15.34
C LEU A 368 2.41 -30.76 14.00
N TRP A 369 2.70 -32.06 14.04
CA TRP A 369 2.97 -32.87 12.85
C TRP A 369 1.76 -33.67 12.39
N MET A 370 0.94 -34.15 13.33
CA MET A 370 -0.18 -35.02 13.05
C MET A 370 -1.45 -34.23 12.68
N GLU A 371 -1.66 -33.06 13.33
CA GLU A 371 -2.89 -32.31 13.24
C GLU A 371 -2.63 -30.79 12.96
N PRO A 372 -1.82 -30.44 11.94
CA PRO A 372 -1.44 -29.05 11.67
C PRO A 372 -2.64 -28.14 11.37
N GLU A 373 -3.70 -28.67 10.78
CA GLU A 373 -4.92 -27.92 10.48
C GLU A 373 -5.68 -27.52 11.74
N ILE A 374 -5.73 -28.38 12.76
CA ILE A 374 -6.36 -28.09 14.05
C ILE A 374 -5.53 -27.05 14.77
N PHE A 375 -4.20 -27.20 14.72
CA PHE A 375 -3.27 -26.22 15.27
C PHE A 375 -3.46 -24.83 14.65
N LEU A 376 -3.55 -24.73 13.32
CA LEU A 376 -3.74 -23.45 12.61
C LEU A 376 -5.13 -22.82 12.85
N LYS A 377 -6.14 -23.60 13.19
CA LYS A 377 -7.43 -23.06 13.64
C LYS A 377 -7.32 -22.37 15.00
N GLU A 378 -6.42 -22.84 15.85
CA GLU A 378 -6.17 -22.27 17.18
C GLU A 378 -5.13 -21.14 17.15
N TYR A 379 -4.03 -21.36 16.43
CA TYR A 379 -2.93 -20.41 16.26
C TYR A 379 -2.76 -20.06 14.77
N PRO A 380 -3.62 -19.18 14.25
CA PRO A 380 -3.61 -18.82 12.82
C PRO A 380 -2.40 -18.02 12.36
N VAL A 381 -1.58 -17.54 13.29
CA VAL A 381 -0.33 -16.80 12.98
C VAL A 381 0.85 -17.61 13.51
N VAL A 382 1.73 -18.04 12.62
CA VAL A 382 2.94 -18.78 12.96
C VAL A 382 4.17 -17.93 12.62
N LEU A 383 5.01 -17.71 13.60
CA LEU A 383 6.28 -16.99 13.44
C LEU A 383 7.42 -17.99 13.37
N SER A 384 8.29 -17.86 12.37
CA SER A 384 9.42 -18.76 12.17
C SER A 384 10.61 -18.05 11.52
N THR A 385 11.76 -18.67 11.57
CA THR A 385 12.90 -18.26 10.73
C THR A 385 12.72 -18.81 9.32
N THR A 386 13.34 -18.20 8.31
CA THR A 386 13.37 -18.71 6.93
C THR A 386 13.84 -20.16 6.86
N TYR A 387 14.84 -20.53 7.66
CA TYR A 387 15.33 -21.91 7.73
C TYR A 387 14.30 -22.91 8.26
N SER A 388 13.57 -22.56 9.33
CA SER A 388 12.58 -23.44 9.97
C SER A 388 11.19 -23.36 9.36
N ALA A 389 10.93 -22.43 8.46
CA ALA A 389 9.59 -22.13 7.93
C ALA A 389 8.86 -23.39 7.42
N ARG A 390 9.54 -24.24 6.66
CA ARG A 390 8.97 -25.46 6.10
C ARG A 390 8.84 -26.60 7.13
N SER A 391 9.62 -26.58 8.21
CA SER A 391 9.71 -27.67 9.19
C SER A 391 9.04 -27.34 10.53
N CYS A 392 8.42 -26.17 10.67
CA CYS A 392 7.78 -25.80 11.93
C CYS A 392 6.49 -26.57 12.21
N LEU A 393 5.76 -26.97 11.16
CA LEU A 393 4.57 -27.84 11.22
C LEU A 393 4.72 -29.04 10.30
N GLY A 394 3.79 -29.98 10.39
CA GLY A 394 3.73 -31.18 9.55
C GLY A 394 3.65 -30.86 8.06
N LYS A 395 4.00 -31.83 7.20
CA LYS A 395 4.11 -31.67 5.74
C LYS A 395 2.83 -31.19 5.05
N ASN A 396 1.67 -31.44 5.66
CA ASN A 396 0.37 -31.07 5.12
C ASN A 396 -0.10 -29.67 5.57
N ALA A 397 0.71 -28.96 6.37
CA ALA A 397 0.39 -27.59 6.79
C ALA A 397 0.41 -26.66 5.57
N GLN A 398 -0.70 -25.96 5.36
CA GLN A 398 -0.83 -24.93 4.33
C GLN A 398 -1.22 -23.61 4.98
N TYR A 399 -0.52 -22.57 4.61
CA TYR A 399 -0.85 -21.20 5.01
C TYR A 399 -1.51 -20.48 3.84
N ASP A 400 -2.54 -19.68 4.14
CA ASP A 400 -3.13 -18.82 3.13
C ASP A 400 -2.14 -17.72 2.67
N TYR A 401 -1.30 -17.21 3.61
CA TYR A 401 -0.36 -16.12 3.36
C TYR A 401 0.99 -16.37 4.02
N VAL A 402 2.04 -15.89 3.35
CA VAL A 402 3.40 -15.81 3.90
C VAL A 402 3.87 -14.38 3.85
N ILE A 403 4.33 -13.84 4.98
CA ILE A 403 4.95 -12.53 5.09
C ILE A 403 6.43 -12.74 5.34
N MET A 404 7.29 -12.23 4.44
CA MET A 404 8.74 -12.29 4.58
C MET A 404 9.25 -10.92 5.02
N ASP A 405 9.75 -10.82 6.24
CA ASP A 405 10.42 -9.61 6.72
C ASP A 405 11.91 -9.69 6.40
N GLU A 406 12.52 -8.56 6.03
CA GLU A 406 13.91 -8.45 5.58
C GLU A 406 14.22 -9.39 4.39
N ALA A 407 13.31 -9.48 3.42
CA ALA A 407 13.42 -10.40 2.27
C ALA A 407 14.62 -10.14 1.33
N SER A 408 15.29 -9.00 1.49
CA SER A 408 16.49 -8.61 0.73
C SER A 408 17.81 -9.12 1.36
N GLN A 409 17.76 -9.72 2.55
CA GLN A 409 18.96 -10.19 3.30
C GLN A 409 19.27 -11.66 3.05
#